data_d57b72f5363cbf599689dd8f912b6ce2
#
_entry.id   d57b72f5363cbf599689dd8f912b6ce2
#
_cell.length_a   1.000
_cell.length_b   1.000
_cell.length_c   1.000
_cell.angle_alpha   90.00
_cell.angle_beta   90.00
_cell.angle_gamma   90.00
#
_symmetry.space_group_name_H-M   'P 1'
#
loop_
_entity.id
_entity.type
_entity.pdbx_description
1 polymer ?
#
loop_
_entity_poly.entity_id
_entity_poly.type
_entity_poly.pdbx_seq_one_letter_code
_entity_poly.pdbx_strand_id
1 'polypeptide(L)'
;PHMKIAFDAALGVGVTADPLYLEMKLEKDFLPEKISALLTPQLPQGIMLHEIKEVGLDRGKLVTFLNEDVYEMEGPVDGGKDILQTEKNIAEFNALDSFIYERVTPKRVRQMDVKPMIIQPMRVKIQGNRAYLKFSLARSQSGSVQPKDIWKMLAEFFNMPWIPDAFICSRTGTYYYDGIRRITPFSEGIFF
;
A
#
# COMPACT_ATOMS: atom_id res chain seq x y z
N PRO A 1 -0.08 21.79 25.18
CA PRO A 1 -0.36 20.38 24.90
C PRO A 1 -0.33 20.17 23.40
N HIS A 2 0.49 19.18 22.95
CA HIS A 2 0.53 18.84 21.53
C HIS A 2 -0.48 17.74 21.27
N MET A 3 -1.31 17.90 20.25
CA MET A 3 -2.21 16.86 19.77
C MET A 3 -1.38 15.64 19.32
N LYS A 4 -1.73 14.46 19.83
CA LYS A 4 -1.04 13.21 19.44
C LYS A 4 -1.83 12.57 18.31
N ILE A 5 -1.25 12.64 17.09
CA ILE A 5 -1.76 11.98 15.89
C ILE A 5 -0.75 10.93 15.46
N ALA A 6 -1.22 9.73 15.14
CA ALA A 6 -0.43 8.67 14.55
C ALA A 6 -1.14 8.14 13.30
N PHE A 7 -0.42 8.14 12.18
CA PHE A 7 -0.87 7.52 10.95
C PHE A 7 -0.60 6.01 10.96
N ASP A 8 -1.40 5.26 10.22
CA ASP A 8 -1.25 3.82 10.04
C ASP A 8 0.07 3.45 9.34
N ALA A 9 0.54 4.27 8.43
CA ALA A 9 1.87 4.21 7.82
C ALA A 9 2.25 5.54 7.16
N ALA A 10 3.55 5.76 6.97
CA ALA A 10 4.03 6.83 6.13
C ALA A 10 3.82 6.48 4.65
N LEU A 11 3.20 7.38 3.88
CA LEU A 11 3.12 7.26 2.44
C LEU A 11 4.42 7.73 1.77
N GLY A 12 4.86 6.99 0.75
CA GLY A 12 5.93 7.45 -0.12
C GLY A 12 5.51 8.67 -0.94
N VAL A 13 6.48 9.50 -1.33
CA VAL A 13 6.21 10.62 -2.24
C VAL A 13 5.64 10.09 -3.57
N GLY A 14 4.56 10.69 -4.04
CA GLY A 14 3.87 10.30 -5.27
C GLY A 14 2.90 9.12 -5.12
N VAL A 15 2.65 8.64 -3.88
CA VAL A 15 1.65 7.61 -3.59
C VAL A 15 0.42 8.25 -2.99
N THR A 16 -0.74 8.01 -3.58
CA THR A 16 -2.05 8.32 -2.99
C THR A 16 -2.52 7.17 -2.10
N ALA A 17 -3.46 7.43 -1.19
CA ALA A 17 -4.09 6.39 -0.38
C ALA A 17 -5.57 6.68 -0.18
N ASP A 18 -6.38 5.64 -0.33
CA ASP A 18 -7.79 5.61 0.03
C ASP A 18 -8.19 4.16 0.38
N PRO A 19 -8.44 3.87 1.67
CA PRO A 19 -8.39 4.78 2.82
C PRO A 19 -6.97 5.01 3.39
N LEU A 20 -6.83 6.10 4.13
CA LEU A 20 -5.70 6.37 5.03
C LEU A 20 -6.24 6.41 6.46
N TYR A 21 -5.72 5.55 7.33
CA TYR A 21 -6.14 5.52 8.73
C TYR A 21 -5.23 6.35 9.61
N LEU A 22 -5.81 6.97 10.62
CA LEU A 22 -5.08 7.66 11.67
C LEU A 22 -5.74 7.47 13.03
N GLU A 23 -4.95 7.56 14.06
CA GLU A 23 -5.39 7.60 15.46
C GLU A 23 -5.13 8.99 16.01
N MET A 24 -6.08 9.50 16.77
CA MET A 24 -5.97 10.78 17.45
C MET A 24 -6.37 10.61 18.92
N LYS A 25 -5.47 11.00 19.83
CA LYS A 25 -5.79 11.04 21.25
C LYS A 25 -6.34 12.41 21.62
N LEU A 26 -7.55 12.42 22.16
CA LEU A 26 -8.22 13.61 22.66
C LEU A 26 -8.03 13.75 24.17
N GLU A 27 -8.00 14.99 24.65
CA GLU A 27 -7.91 15.29 26.10
C GLU A 27 -9.29 15.22 26.79
N LYS A 28 -10.37 15.30 26.01
CA LYS A 28 -11.75 15.23 26.46
C LYS A 28 -12.55 14.32 25.55
N ASP A 29 -13.59 13.73 26.09
CA ASP A 29 -14.52 12.95 25.31
C ASP A 29 -15.35 13.84 24.38
N PHE A 30 -15.38 13.45 23.13
CA PHE A 30 -16.19 14.09 22.08
C PHE A 30 -16.93 13.02 21.31
N LEU A 31 -18.16 13.29 20.99
CA LEU A 31 -18.92 12.44 20.08
C LEU A 31 -18.27 12.45 18.68
N PRO A 32 -18.17 11.30 17.98
CA PRO A 32 -17.60 11.22 16.64
C PRO A 32 -18.19 12.22 15.66
N GLU A 33 -19.49 12.45 15.70
CA GLU A 33 -20.21 13.38 14.83
C GLU A 33 -19.76 14.83 15.06
N LYS A 34 -19.48 15.21 16.30
CA LYS A 34 -18.98 16.55 16.64
C LYS A 34 -17.55 16.73 16.12
N ILE A 35 -16.72 15.70 16.23
CA ILE A 35 -15.34 15.73 15.67
C ILE A 35 -15.43 15.88 14.16
N SER A 36 -16.26 15.08 13.49
CA SER A 36 -16.48 15.16 12.05
C SER A 36 -16.89 16.57 11.61
N ALA A 37 -17.87 17.18 12.28
CA ALA A 37 -18.34 18.52 11.97
C ALA A 37 -17.26 19.60 12.13
N LEU A 38 -16.33 19.43 13.08
CA LEU A 38 -15.23 20.36 13.31
C LEU A 38 -14.06 20.17 12.35
N LEU A 39 -13.74 18.92 12.00
CA LEU A 39 -12.58 18.59 11.16
C LEU A 39 -12.86 18.81 9.67
N THR A 40 -14.03 18.38 9.18
CA THR A 40 -14.34 18.39 7.73
C THR A 40 -14.07 19.76 7.07
N PRO A 41 -14.52 20.92 7.65
CA PRO A 41 -14.25 22.21 7.02
C PRO A 41 -12.79 22.68 7.11
N GLN A 42 -11.95 22.00 7.90
CA GLN A 42 -10.53 22.34 8.07
C GLN A 42 -9.61 21.47 7.19
N LEU A 43 -10.14 20.42 6.56
CA LEU A 43 -9.35 19.54 5.72
C LEU A 43 -8.96 20.24 4.41
N PRO A 44 -7.71 20.11 3.96
CA PRO A 44 -7.29 20.65 2.69
C PRO A 44 -7.96 19.92 1.52
N GLN A 45 -8.00 20.59 0.37
CA GLN A 45 -8.53 20.01 -0.85
C GLN A 45 -7.83 18.67 -1.17
N GLY A 46 -8.61 17.65 -1.53
CA GLY A 46 -8.12 16.31 -1.84
C GLY A 46 -8.05 15.36 -0.64
N ILE A 47 -8.39 15.85 0.57
CA ILE A 47 -8.55 14.99 1.76
C ILE A 47 -10.03 14.97 2.15
N MET A 48 -10.60 13.77 2.26
CA MET A 48 -11.97 13.54 2.68
C MET A 48 -11.99 12.70 3.96
N LEU A 49 -12.79 13.12 4.92
CA LEU A 49 -13.08 12.33 6.11
C LEU A 49 -14.21 11.36 5.80
N HIS A 50 -13.93 10.05 5.85
CA HIS A 50 -14.94 9.03 5.60
C HIS A 50 -15.70 8.66 6.86
N GLU A 51 -14.99 8.30 7.91
CA GLU A 51 -15.59 7.75 9.13
C GLU A 51 -14.70 8.04 10.35
N ILE A 52 -15.33 8.17 11.51
CA ILE A 52 -14.68 8.27 12.82
C ILE A 52 -15.26 7.19 13.72
N LYS A 53 -14.38 6.46 14.42
CA LYS A 53 -14.76 5.47 15.42
C LYS A 53 -14.04 5.78 16.73
N GLU A 54 -14.80 5.78 17.82
CA GLU A 54 -14.23 5.82 19.16
C GLU A 54 -13.64 4.45 19.51
N VAL A 55 -12.49 4.46 20.15
CA VAL A 55 -11.75 3.24 20.53
C VAL A 55 -11.16 3.39 21.92
N GLY A 56 -11.11 2.30 22.69
CA GLY A 56 -10.58 2.29 24.06
C GLY A 56 -9.09 2.66 24.12
N LEU A 57 -8.64 3.18 25.24
CA LEU A 57 -7.25 3.57 25.48
C LEU A 57 -6.32 2.38 25.77
N ASP A 58 -6.88 1.24 26.14
CA ASP A 58 -6.20 -0.01 26.52
C ASP A 58 -5.88 -0.92 25.35
N ARG A 59 -6.33 -0.54 24.15
CA ARG A 59 -6.07 -1.28 22.91
C ARG A 59 -4.64 -1.12 22.38
N GLY A 60 -4.24 -2.04 21.53
CA GLY A 60 -2.99 -1.94 20.79
C GLY A 60 -2.96 -0.75 19.81
N LYS A 61 -1.79 -0.46 19.26
CA LYS A 61 -1.62 0.62 18.28
C LYS A 61 -2.08 0.15 16.89
N LEU A 62 -2.78 1.01 16.17
CA LEU A 62 -3.25 0.77 14.80
C LEU A 62 -2.12 0.29 13.87
N VAL A 63 -0.94 0.92 13.96
CA VAL A 63 0.22 0.57 13.13
C VAL A 63 0.73 -0.86 13.36
N THR A 64 0.50 -1.44 14.55
CA THR A 64 0.90 -2.82 14.86
C THR A 64 -0.17 -3.84 14.54
N PHE A 65 -1.41 -3.41 14.43
CA PHE A 65 -2.53 -4.25 14.04
C PHE A 65 -2.51 -4.55 12.54
N LEU A 66 -2.31 -3.53 11.71
CA LEU A 66 -2.35 -3.65 10.26
C LEU A 66 -1.06 -4.29 9.72
N ASN A 67 -1.20 -5.34 8.91
CA ASN A 67 -0.08 -6.13 8.40
C ASN A 67 -0.02 -6.28 6.87
N GLU A 68 -1.01 -5.77 6.13
CA GLU A 68 -1.08 -5.81 4.68
C GLU A 68 -1.46 -4.45 4.09
N ASP A 69 -0.74 -4.05 3.03
CA ASP A 69 -1.08 -2.93 2.16
C ASP A 69 -1.35 -3.42 0.74
N VAL A 70 -2.47 -3.02 0.15
CA VAL A 70 -2.84 -3.31 -1.23
C VAL A 70 -2.55 -2.09 -2.10
N TYR A 71 -1.88 -2.33 -3.22
CA TYR A 71 -1.50 -1.29 -4.17
C TYR A 71 -2.07 -1.56 -5.55
N GLU A 72 -2.43 -0.49 -6.22
CA GLU A 72 -2.68 -0.45 -7.65
C GLU A 72 -1.74 0.56 -8.28
N MET A 73 -1.08 0.13 -9.34
CA MET A 73 -0.18 0.97 -10.11
C MET A 73 -0.62 0.97 -11.56
N GLU A 74 -0.46 2.11 -12.22
CA GLU A 74 -0.70 2.24 -13.65
C GLU A 74 0.40 3.06 -14.31
N GLY A 75 0.72 2.72 -15.53
CA GLY A 75 1.70 3.45 -16.33
C GLY A 75 1.60 3.15 -17.81
N PRO A 76 2.33 3.91 -18.63
CA PRO A 76 2.33 3.73 -20.07
C PRO A 76 3.01 2.43 -20.48
N VAL A 77 2.47 1.76 -21.50
CA VAL A 77 3.12 0.63 -22.16
C VAL A 77 4.30 1.14 -22.97
N ASP A 78 5.43 0.41 -22.88
CA ASP A 78 6.60 0.59 -23.73
C ASP A 78 6.32 -0.07 -25.09
N GLY A 79 6.15 0.73 -26.14
CA GLY A 79 5.83 0.26 -27.49
C GLY A 79 6.91 -0.62 -28.15
N GLY A 80 8.09 -0.72 -27.56
CA GLY A 80 9.16 -1.62 -28.01
C GLY A 80 9.09 -3.03 -27.41
N LYS A 81 8.16 -3.30 -26.49
CA LYS A 81 8.03 -4.59 -25.79
C LYS A 81 6.77 -5.35 -26.24
N ASP A 82 6.87 -6.67 -26.17
CA ASP A 82 5.77 -7.57 -26.53
C ASP A 82 4.73 -7.67 -25.41
N ILE A 83 3.58 -7.08 -25.61
CA ILE A 83 2.46 -7.12 -24.67
C ILE A 83 1.80 -8.50 -24.57
N LEU A 84 1.95 -9.37 -25.58
CA LEU A 84 1.35 -10.70 -25.58
C LEU A 84 2.01 -11.65 -24.55
N GLN A 85 3.24 -11.35 -24.15
CA GLN A 85 3.97 -12.14 -23.15
C GLN A 85 3.64 -11.73 -21.69
N THR A 86 2.85 -10.68 -21.49
CA THR A 86 2.61 -10.10 -20.15
C THR A 86 2.09 -11.11 -19.13
N GLU A 87 1.07 -11.91 -19.50
CA GLU A 87 0.48 -12.91 -18.60
C GLU A 87 1.49 -14.02 -18.26
N LYS A 88 2.26 -14.45 -19.23
CA LYS A 88 3.33 -15.44 -19.01
C LYS A 88 4.40 -14.91 -18.08
N ASN A 89 4.88 -13.70 -18.32
CA ASN A 89 5.94 -13.09 -17.55
C ASN A 89 5.54 -12.87 -16.07
N ILE A 90 4.30 -12.42 -15.82
CA ILE A 90 3.83 -12.27 -14.44
C ILE A 90 3.58 -13.62 -13.78
N ALA A 91 3.14 -14.64 -14.52
CA ALA A 91 2.98 -15.99 -14.00
C ALA A 91 4.34 -16.60 -13.61
N GLU A 92 5.39 -16.40 -14.42
CA GLU A 92 6.76 -16.79 -14.10
C GLU A 92 7.23 -16.15 -12.79
N PHE A 93 7.06 -14.84 -12.64
CA PHE A 93 7.37 -14.17 -11.37
C PHE A 93 6.56 -14.73 -10.20
N ASN A 94 5.26 -14.91 -10.37
CA ASN A 94 4.38 -15.42 -9.32
C ASN A 94 4.77 -16.84 -8.87
N ALA A 95 5.30 -17.67 -9.77
CA ALA A 95 5.71 -19.04 -9.50
C ALA A 95 7.05 -19.17 -8.74
N LEU A 96 7.82 -18.10 -8.60
CA LEU A 96 9.07 -18.13 -7.85
C LEU A 96 8.79 -18.24 -6.34
N ASP A 97 9.62 -19.01 -5.65
CA ASP A 97 9.64 -19.06 -4.17
C ASP A 97 10.49 -17.94 -3.57
N SER A 98 11.50 -17.46 -4.29
CA SER A 98 12.43 -16.43 -3.85
C SER A 98 12.87 -15.56 -5.03
N PHE A 99 13.03 -14.26 -4.80
CA PHE A 99 13.63 -13.33 -5.76
C PHE A 99 14.42 -12.27 -5.01
N ILE A 100 15.76 -12.36 -5.13
CA ILE A 100 16.66 -11.40 -4.49
C ILE A 100 16.77 -10.14 -5.37
N TYR A 101 16.25 -9.04 -4.85
CA TYR A 101 16.34 -7.73 -5.47
C TYR A 101 17.38 -6.88 -4.77
N GLU A 102 18.24 -6.24 -5.55
CA GLU A 102 19.23 -5.31 -5.06
C GLU A 102 18.75 -3.87 -5.22
N ARG A 103 18.44 -3.24 -4.11
CA ARG A 103 18.07 -1.84 -4.07
C ARG A 103 19.29 -0.97 -3.83
N VAL A 104 19.65 -0.20 -4.85
CA VAL A 104 20.74 0.77 -4.79
C VAL A 104 20.20 2.15 -4.39
N THR A 105 20.76 2.74 -3.36
CA THR A 105 20.50 4.13 -2.94
C THR A 105 21.84 4.88 -2.80
N PRO A 106 21.87 6.22 -2.83
CA PRO A 106 23.12 6.97 -2.65
C PRO A 106 23.87 6.65 -1.35
N LYS A 107 23.15 6.14 -0.34
CA LYS A 107 23.74 5.88 1.00
C LYS A 107 24.11 4.41 1.20
N ARG A 108 23.50 3.49 0.49
CA ARG A 108 23.70 2.04 0.70
C ARG A 108 23.13 1.21 -0.43
N VAL A 109 23.70 0.04 -0.60
CA VAL A 109 23.15 -1.08 -1.37
C VAL A 109 22.49 -2.04 -0.38
N ARG A 110 21.30 -2.52 -0.66
CA ARG A 110 20.59 -3.49 0.16
C ARG A 110 19.99 -4.59 -0.72
N GLN A 111 20.35 -5.82 -0.43
CA GLN A 111 19.71 -6.99 -1.00
C GLN A 111 18.53 -7.43 -0.13
N MET A 112 17.43 -7.82 -0.76
CA MET A 112 16.25 -8.31 -0.07
C MET A 112 15.55 -9.36 -0.91
N ASP A 113 15.02 -10.40 -0.26
CA ASP A 113 14.09 -11.31 -0.91
C ASP A 113 12.71 -10.65 -0.96
N VAL A 114 12.21 -10.44 -2.16
CA VAL A 114 10.95 -9.75 -2.41
C VAL A 114 9.76 -10.70 -2.26
N LYS A 115 9.92 -11.98 -2.58
CA LYS A 115 8.81 -12.93 -2.63
C LYS A 115 8.08 -13.13 -1.30
N PRO A 116 8.75 -13.27 -0.15
CA PRO A 116 8.07 -13.36 1.15
C PRO A 116 7.30 -12.09 1.56
N MET A 117 7.59 -10.95 0.90
CA MET A 117 6.88 -9.69 1.16
C MET A 117 5.58 -9.57 0.39
N ILE A 118 5.32 -10.45 -0.59
CA ILE A 118 4.13 -10.45 -1.44
C ILE A 118 3.14 -11.45 -0.87
N ILE A 119 1.98 -10.96 -0.43
CA ILE A 119 0.98 -11.80 0.25
C ILE A 119 0.16 -12.63 -0.74
N GLN A 120 -0.12 -12.08 -1.92
CA GLN A 120 -0.93 -12.75 -2.94
C GLN A 120 -0.30 -12.61 -4.32
N PRO A 121 -0.58 -13.54 -5.25
CA PRO A 121 -0.11 -13.43 -6.64
C PRO A 121 -0.48 -12.08 -7.24
N MET A 122 0.50 -11.46 -7.88
CA MET A 122 0.32 -10.19 -8.60
C MET A 122 -0.58 -10.40 -9.81
N ARG A 123 -1.40 -9.39 -10.12
CA ARG A 123 -2.28 -9.36 -11.29
C ARG A 123 -1.93 -8.19 -12.17
N VAL A 124 -1.84 -8.46 -13.46
CA VAL A 124 -1.55 -7.47 -14.49
C VAL A 124 -2.70 -7.42 -15.49
N LYS A 125 -2.99 -6.24 -15.99
CA LYS A 125 -3.91 -6.02 -17.10
C LYS A 125 -3.32 -4.98 -18.02
N ILE A 126 -3.36 -5.22 -19.34
CA ILE A 126 -3.05 -4.22 -20.35
C ILE A 126 -4.38 -3.73 -20.96
N GLN A 127 -4.54 -2.43 -21.07
CA GLN A 127 -5.71 -1.81 -21.64
C GLN A 127 -5.30 -0.60 -22.51
N GLY A 128 -5.44 -0.73 -23.80
CA GLY A 128 -4.89 0.24 -24.75
C GLY A 128 -3.38 0.36 -24.59
N ASN A 129 -2.90 1.57 -24.38
CA ASN A 129 -1.48 1.83 -24.17
C ASN A 129 -1.10 1.97 -22.66
N ARG A 130 -1.92 1.41 -21.76
CA ARG A 130 -1.66 1.46 -20.30
C ARG A 130 -1.59 0.07 -19.71
N ALA A 131 -0.65 -0.10 -18.79
CA ALA A 131 -0.50 -1.28 -17.95
C ALA A 131 -1.03 -0.97 -16.55
N TYR A 132 -1.72 -1.93 -15.95
CA TYR A 132 -2.26 -1.89 -14.60
C TYR A 132 -1.70 -3.08 -13.83
N LEU A 133 -1.12 -2.81 -12.67
CA LEU A 133 -0.57 -3.83 -11.78
C LEU A 133 -1.26 -3.72 -10.42
N LYS A 134 -1.82 -4.84 -9.94
CA LYS A 134 -2.39 -4.96 -8.58
C LYS A 134 -1.62 -6.00 -7.79
N PHE A 135 -1.25 -5.64 -6.57
CA PHE A 135 -0.49 -6.50 -5.64
C PHE A 135 -0.68 -6.09 -4.20
N SER A 136 -0.27 -6.95 -3.27
CA SER A 136 -0.26 -6.64 -1.85
C SER A 136 1.08 -6.95 -1.21
N LEU A 137 1.49 -6.11 -0.28
CA LEU A 137 2.74 -6.21 0.46
C LEU A 137 2.49 -6.40 1.94
N ALA A 138 3.24 -7.32 2.54
CA ALA A 138 3.32 -7.47 3.98
C ALA A 138 4.02 -6.25 4.61
N ARG A 139 3.47 -5.74 5.69
CA ARG A 139 4.12 -4.76 6.53
C ARG A 139 5.17 -5.45 7.40
N SER A 140 6.39 -4.96 7.38
CA SER A 140 7.48 -5.49 8.18
C SER A 140 8.23 -4.37 8.90
N GLN A 141 8.56 -4.59 10.17
CA GLN A 141 9.41 -3.68 10.94
C GLN A 141 10.87 -3.69 10.45
N SER A 142 11.32 -4.78 9.82
CA SER A 142 12.66 -4.89 9.25
C SER A 142 12.84 -4.16 7.91
N GLY A 143 11.79 -3.55 7.41
CA GLY A 143 11.73 -2.83 6.13
C GLY A 143 11.03 -3.66 5.06
N SER A 144 10.43 -2.97 4.12
CA SER A 144 9.68 -3.55 2.99
C SER A 144 10.24 -3.06 1.66
N VAL A 145 9.99 -3.81 0.61
CA VAL A 145 10.11 -3.33 -0.76
C VAL A 145 9.10 -2.20 -0.99
N GLN A 146 9.49 -1.20 -1.76
CA GLN A 146 8.55 -0.11 -2.09
C GLN A 146 7.78 -0.44 -3.37
N PRO A 147 6.54 0.07 -3.54
CA PRO A 147 5.76 -0.15 -4.76
C PRO A 147 6.51 0.20 -6.04
N LYS A 148 7.25 1.32 -6.04
CA LYS A 148 8.08 1.72 -7.19
C LYS A 148 9.17 0.72 -7.54
N ASP A 149 9.76 0.07 -6.52
CA ASP A 149 10.79 -0.95 -6.74
C ASP A 149 10.17 -2.20 -7.38
N ILE A 150 8.94 -2.57 -7.02
CA ILE A 150 8.18 -3.65 -7.66
C ILE A 150 7.92 -3.35 -9.14
N TRP A 151 7.42 -2.17 -9.46
CA TRP A 151 7.16 -1.76 -10.83
C TRP A 151 8.41 -1.82 -11.70
N LYS A 152 9.49 -1.21 -11.21
CA LYS A 152 10.79 -1.18 -11.88
C LYS A 152 11.38 -2.58 -12.07
N MET A 153 11.44 -3.36 -11.00
CA MET A 153 11.96 -4.72 -10.99
C MET A 153 11.25 -5.62 -12.03
N LEU A 154 9.93 -5.57 -12.09
CA LEU A 154 9.16 -6.36 -13.06
C LEU A 154 9.46 -5.93 -14.50
N ALA A 155 9.63 -4.64 -14.77
CA ALA A 155 10.00 -4.15 -16.09
C ALA A 155 11.41 -4.58 -16.51
N GLU A 156 12.37 -4.57 -15.58
CA GLU A 156 13.78 -4.84 -15.85
C GLU A 156 14.10 -6.35 -15.90
N PHE A 157 13.58 -7.14 -14.98
CA PHE A 157 13.95 -8.54 -14.81
C PHE A 157 12.94 -9.53 -15.39
N PHE A 158 11.68 -9.13 -15.54
CA PHE A 158 10.61 -9.98 -16.07
C PHE A 158 10.02 -9.43 -17.37
N ASN A 159 10.76 -8.55 -18.02
CA ASN A 159 10.39 -7.98 -19.34
C ASN A 159 8.94 -7.52 -19.43
N MET A 160 8.39 -6.94 -18.32
CA MET A 160 7.05 -6.40 -18.35
C MET A 160 6.97 -5.19 -19.29
N PRO A 161 5.85 -5.02 -20.03
CA PRO A 161 5.78 -4.08 -21.14
C PRO A 161 5.43 -2.66 -20.68
N TRP A 162 6.13 -2.10 -19.73
CA TRP A 162 5.92 -0.72 -19.27
C TRP A 162 7.23 0.02 -19.02
N ILE A 163 7.13 1.34 -18.96
CA ILE A 163 8.27 2.21 -18.69
C ILE A 163 8.59 2.18 -17.18
N PRO A 164 9.82 1.83 -16.76
CA PRO A 164 10.17 1.58 -15.37
C PRO A 164 9.94 2.76 -14.41
N ASP A 165 10.14 3.99 -14.88
CA ASP A 165 10.08 5.19 -14.05
C ASP A 165 8.81 6.04 -14.30
N ALA A 166 7.86 5.52 -15.10
CA ALA A 166 6.61 6.22 -15.42
C ALA A 166 5.40 5.46 -14.87
N PHE A 167 4.90 5.89 -13.73
CA PHE A 167 3.73 5.27 -13.10
C PHE A 167 2.99 6.24 -12.18
N ILE A 168 1.72 5.92 -11.93
CA ILE A 168 0.91 6.44 -10.83
C ILE A 168 0.72 5.28 -9.86
N CYS A 169 0.82 5.54 -8.56
CA CYS A 169 0.70 4.52 -7.52
C CYS A 169 -0.35 4.94 -6.49
N SER A 170 -1.29 4.04 -6.21
CA SER A 170 -2.33 4.22 -5.21
C SER A 170 -2.33 3.04 -4.24
N ARG A 171 -2.34 3.33 -2.94
CA ARG A 171 -2.65 2.35 -1.92
C ARG A 171 -4.17 2.30 -1.77
N THR A 172 -4.78 1.22 -2.27
CA THR A 172 -6.25 1.05 -2.32
C THR A 172 -6.81 0.26 -1.16
N GLY A 173 -5.97 -0.14 -0.22
CA GLY A 173 -6.42 -0.81 0.99
C GLY A 173 -5.29 -1.06 1.98
N THR A 174 -5.67 -1.15 3.24
CA THR A 174 -4.81 -1.50 4.36
C THR A 174 -5.60 -2.36 5.31
N TYR A 175 -5.06 -3.54 5.65
CA TYR A 175 -5.80 -4.57 6.35
C TYR A 175 -4.96 -5.27 7.43
N TYR A 176 -5.65 -5.83 8.40
CA TYR A 176 -5.16 -7.02 9.06
C TYR A 176 -5.58 -8.24 8.21
N TYR A 177 -4.60 -9.01 7.76
CA TYR A 177 -4.81 -10.23 7.01
C TYR A 177 -4.42 -11.44 7.89
N ASP A 178 -5.40 -12.32 8.16
CA ASP A 178 -5.23 -13.51 9.03
C ASP A 178 -4.81 -14.77 8.25
N GLY A 179 -4.55 -14.64 6.94
CA GLY A 179 -4.30 -15.73 6.01
C GLY A 179 -5.52 -16.12 5.17
N ILE A 180 -6.72 -15.69 5.57
CA ILE A 180 -8.00 -16.03 4.91
C ILE A 180 -8.77 -14.75 4.58
N ARG A 181 -8.94 -13.87 5.57
CA ARG A 181 -9.78 -12.67 5.49
C ARG A 181 -8.99 -11.40 5.68
N ARG A 182 -9.44 -10.35 5.03
CA ARG A 182 -9.00 -8.98 5.24
C ARG A 182 -9.97 -8.27 6.18
N ILE A 183 -9.43 -7.70 7.24
CA ILE A 183 -10.17 -7.02 8.28
C ILE A 183 -9.70 -5.58 8.33
N THR A 184 -10.63 -4.62 8.31
CA THR A 184 -10.34 -3.19 8.46
C THR A 184 -10.47 -2.77 9.93
N PRO A 185 -9.89 -1.64 10.33
CA PRO A 185 -10.10 -1.09 11.68
C PRO A 185 -11.56 -0.76 12.00
N PHE A 186 -12.40 -0.61 10.97
CA PHE A 186 -13.84 -0.31 11.09
C PHE A 186 -14.75 -1.55 11.00
N SER A 187 -14.18 -2.74 10.79
CA SER A 187 -14.96 -3.99 10.78
C SER A 187 -15.63 -4.21 12.12
N GLU A 188 -16.87 -4.76 12.11
CA GLU A 188 -17.61 -5.08 13.32
C GLU A 188 -16.88 -6.11 14.19
N GLY A 189 -16.94 -5.94 15.50
CA GLY A 189 -16.35 -6.88 16.47
C GLY A 189 -14.82 -6.88 16.53
N ILE A 190 -14.16 -5.95 15.85
CA ILE A 190 -12.71 -5.82 15.90
C ILE A 190 -12.33 -4.79 16.98
N PHE A 191 -11.70 -5.31 18.01
CA PHE A 191 -11.01 -4.55 19.05
C PHE A 191 -9.52 -4.88 18.92
N PHE A 192 -8.70 -3.90 18.54
CA PHE A 192 -7.25 -4.03 18.48
C PHE A 192 -6.58 -3.28 19.62
#